data_541de31d92785a0bbe6c42fc20f601df
#
_entry.id   541de31d92785a0bbe6c42fc20f601df
#
_cell.length_a   1.000
_cell.length_b   1.000
_cell.length_c   1.000
_cell.angle_alpha   90.00
_cell.angle_beta   90.00
_cell.angle_gamma   90.00
#
_symmetry.space_group_name_H-M   'P 1'
#
loop_
_entity.id
_entity.type
_entity.pdbx_description
1 polymer ?
#
loop_
_entity_poly.entity_id
_entity_poly.type
_entity_poly.pdbx_seq_one_letter_code
_entity_poly.pdbx_strand_id
1 'polypeptide(L)'
;MNRLKMFTTAILAGILFFPLAADAQKQTGIVAHRGFWNCEEAGYAKNSVAALRCAQEAGFWGSEFDVNMTSDGVLIVYHDSDVEGKKIEKHPYAEFKDFKIKNGETIPTIDQYLEQGKKYPETMLVYEMKPHSCDEVEDRFIELTIEN
;
A
#
# COMPACT_ATOMS: atom_id res chain seq x y z
N MET A 1 -21.93 -79.08 -29.35
CA MET A 1 -21.32 -77.72 -29.65
C MET A 1 -21.88 -76.76 -28.65
N ASN A 2 -21.18 -76.60 -27.50
CA ASN A 2 -21.58 -75.65 -26.42
C ASN A 2 -20.76 -74.38 -26.53
N ARG A 3 -21.44 -73.29 -26.81
CA ARG A 3 -20.82 -71.94 -26.75
C ARG A 3 -20.93 -71.41 -25.31
N LEU A 4 -19.77 -71.33 -24.64
CA LEU A 4 -19.62 -70.74 -23.36
C LEU A 4 -19.63 -69.21 -23.54
N LYS A 5 -20.65 -68.54 -22.99
CA LYS A 5 -20.71 -67.08 -22.97
C LYS A 5 -19.95 -66.60 -21.76
N MET A 6 -18.81 -65.96 -21.98
CA MET A 6 -18.06 -65.18 -20.94
C MET A 6 -18.78 -63.89 -20.71
N PHE A 7 -19.25 -63.65 -19.47
CA PHE A 7 -19.69 -62.35 -18.98
C PHE A 7 -18.48 -61.59 -18.39
N THR A 8 -18.08 -60.56 -19.06
CA THR A 8 -17.07 -59.66 -18.56
C THR A 8 -17.75 -58.62 -17.66
N THR A 9 -17.56 -58.74 -16.36
CA THR A 9 -18.03 -57.73 -15.37
C THR A 9 -17.04 -56.60 -15.37
N ALA A 10 -17.43 -55.45 -15.93
CA ALA A 10 -16.64 -54.22 -15.81
C ALA A 10 -16.87 -53.59 -14.42
N ILE A 11 -15.85 -53.62 -13.57
CA ILE A 11 -15.84 -52.90 -12.30
C ILE A 11 -15.50 -51.44 -12.61
N LEU A 12 -16.50 -50.55 -12.53
CA LEU A 12 -16.33 -49.12 -12.65
C LEU A 12 -15.86 -48.60 -11.30
N ALA A 13 -14.54 -48.42 -11.10
CA ALA A 13 -13.99 -47.76 -9.91
C ALA A 13 -14.27 -46.25 -9.99
N GLY A 14 -15.33 -45.83 -9.32
CA GLY A 14 -15.62 -44.41 -9.15
C GLY A 14 -14.57 -43.75 -8.23
N ILE A 15 -13.67 -42.94 -8.79
CA ILE A 15 -12.78 -42.09 -8.02
C ILE A 15 -13.62 -40.93 -7.47
N LEU A 16 -14.01 -41.02 -6.20
CA LEU A 16 -14.60 -39.90 -5.45
C LEU A 16 -13.51 -38.85 -5.25
N PHE A 17 -13.52 -37.81 -6.09
CA PHE A 17 -12.81 -36.60 -5.81
C PHE A 17 -13.50 -35.90 -4.63
N PHE A 18 -12.98 -36.09 -3.43
CA PHE A 18 -13.25 -35.16 -2.32
C PHE A 18 -12.45 -33.88 -2.60
N PRO A 19 -13.10 -32.70 -2.77
CA PRO A 19 -12.34 -31.47 -2.74
C PRO A 19 -11.75 -31.36 -1.33
N LEU A 20 -10.42 -31.46 -1.21
CA LEU A 20 -9.74 -31.01 -0.02
C LEU A 20 -10.13 -29.52 0.08
N ALA A 21 -10.97 -29.18 1.05
CA ALA A 21 -11.11 -27.80 1.48
C ALA A 21 -9.71 -27.40 1.97
N ALA A 22 -8.97 -26.67 1.14
CA ALA A 22 -7.78 -25.99 1.60
C ALA A 22 -8.25 -25.02 2.68
N ASP A 23 -7.99 -25.35 3.94
CA ASP A 23 -8.10 -24.38 5.02
C ASP A 23 -7.28 -23.18 4.56
N ALA A 24 -7.97 -22.07 4.27
CA ALA A 24 -7.34 -20.82 3.98
C ALA A 24 -6.62 -20.39 5.25
N GLN A 25 -5.38 -20.83 5.38
CA GLN A 25 -4.51 -20.46 6.49
C GLN A 25 -4.47 -18.93 6.50
N LYS A 26 -5.01 -18.31 7.54
CA LYS A 26 -4.95 -16.85 7.71
C LYS A 26 -3.48 -16.45 7.69
N GLN A 27 -3.02 -16.00 6.54
CA GLN A 27 -1.66 -15.54 6.37
C GLN A 27 -1.55 -14.17 7.03
N THR A 28 -0.73 -14.05 8.08
CA THR A 28 -0.44 -12.75 8.71
C THR A 28 0.40 -11.94 7.74
N GLY A 29 -0.13 -10.82 7.27
CA GLY A 29 0.59 -9.88 6.42
C GLY A 29 1.49 -8.96 7.26
N ILE A 30 2.66 -8.64 6.72
CA ILE A 30 3.56 -7.63 7.31
C ILE A 30 3.37 -6.31 6.56
N VAL A 31 3.13 -5.23 7.31
CA VAL A 31 3.03 -3.86 6.78
C VAL A 31 4.31 -3.10 7.12
N ALA A 32 4.95 -2.55 6.11
CA ALA A 32 6.13 -1.70 6.28
C ALA A 32 5.69 -0.29 6.72
N HIS A 33 5.96 0.09 7.97
CA HIS A 33 5.62 1.39 8.55
C HIS A 33 6.46 2.50 7.91
N ARG A 34 5.82 3.44 7.22
CA ARG A 34 6.42 4.52 6.41
C ARG A 34 7.29 4.01 5.26
N GLY A 35 6.86 2.88 4.67
CA GLY A 35 7.61 2.13 3.69
C GLY A 35 8.77 1.30 4.30
N PHE A 36 9.46 0.53 3.47
CA PHE A 36 10.69 -0.15 3.87
C PHE A 36 11.89 0.80 3.78
N TRP A 37 11.85 1.84 4.63
CA TRP A 37 12.79 2.94 4.62
C TRP A 37 14.16 2.64 5.23
N ASN A 38 14.26 1.64 6.14
CA ASN A 38 15.50 1.33 6.86
C ASN A 38 16.41 0.42 6.04
N CYS A 39 16.70 0.82 4.80
CA CYS A 39 17.61 0.14 3.89
C CYS A 39 18.38 1.16 3.04
N GLU A 40 19.47 0.72 2.44
CA GLU A 40 20.36 1.56 1.65
C GLU A 40 19.67 2.06 0.37
N GLU A 41 18.88 1.21 -0.28
CA GLU A 41 18.16 1.49 -1.52
C GLU A 41 17.08 2.58 -1.34
N ALA A 42 16.52 2.72 -0.14
CA ALA A 42 15.60 3.80 0.22
C ALA A 42 16.33 5.07 0.72
N GLY A 43 17.66 5.00 0.89
CA GLY A 43 18.46 6.08 1.47
C GLY A 43 18.03 6.45 2.89
N TYR A 44 17.44 5.50 3.62
CA TYR A 44 16.94 5.67 5.00
C TYR A 44 15.90 6.79 5.13
N ALA A 45 15.14 7.06 4.08
CA ALA A 45 14.12 8.11 4.02
C ALA A 45 12.71 7.54 4.19
N LYS A 46 12.08 7.83 5.34
CA LYS A 46 10.67 7.50 5.63
C LYS A 46 9.74 8.23 4.67
N ASN A 47 8.58 7.63 4.35
CA ASN A 47 7.56 8.25 3.50
C ASN A 47 8.07 8.67 2.10
N SER A 48 9.19 8.10 1.64
CA SER A 48 9.72 8.36 0.31
C SER A 48 9.14 7.39 -0.73
N VAL A 49 9.15 7.80 -1.99
CA VAL A 49 8.79 6.91 -3.11
C VAL A 49 9.74 5.70 -3.15
N ALA A 50 11.03 5.91 -2.84
CA ALA A 50 12.00 4.82 -2.75
C ALA A 50 11.65 3.83 -1.63
N ALA A 51 11.18 4.28 -0.46
CA ALA A 51 10.78 3.39 0.64
C ALA A 51 9.55 2.54 0.28
N LEU A 52 8.57 3.11 -0.44
CA LEU A 52 7.45 2.34 -0.99
C LEU A 52 7.95 1.28 -1.97
N ARG A 53 8.76 1.66 -2.93
CA ARG A 53 9.34 0.74 -3.91
C ARG A 53 10.10 -0.40 -3.23
N CYS A 54 10.93 -0.11 -2.23
CA CYS A 54 11.65 -1.14 -1.46
C CYS A 54 10.69 -2.11 -0.74
N ALA A 55 9.58 -1.62 -0.18
CA ALA A 55 8.57 -2.48 0.42
C ALA A 55 7.91 -3.42 -0.61
N GLN A 56 7.61 -2.90 -1.79
CA GLN A 56 7.03 -3.64 -2.91
C GLN A 56 7.99 -4.71 -3.44
N GLU A 57 9.24 -4.34 -3.73
CA GLU A 57 10.28 -5.25 -4.23
C GLU A 57 10.65 -6.34 -3.21
N ALA A 58 10.56 -6.05 -1.91
CA ALA A 58 10.76 -7.01 -0.83
C ALA A 58 9.53 -7.93 -0.59
N GLY A 59 8.41 -7.69 -1.29
CA GLY A 59 7.20 -8.51 -1.18
C GLY A 59 6.45 -8.36 0.14
N PHE A 60 6.51 -7.20 0.79
CA PHE A 60 5.66 -6.92 1.94
C PHE A 60 4.18 -6.95 1.53
N TRP A 61 3.32 -7.47 2.43
CA TRP A 61 1.88 -7.47 2.21
C TRP A 61 1.32 -6.06 2.04
N GLY A 62 1.88 -5.09 2.77
CA GLY A 62 1.47 -3.71 2.69
C GLY A 62 2.59 -2.72 3.01
N SER A 63 2.38 -1.48 2.61
CA SER A 63 3.20 -0.32 2.94
C SER A 63 2.31 0.77 3.51
N GLU A 64 2.57 1.16 4.73
CA GLU A 64 1.88 2.27 5.38
C GLU A 64 2.61 3.57 5.08
N PHE A 65 1.86 4.68 5.02
CA PHE A 65 2.38 6.02 4.78
C PHE A 65 1.46 7.10 5.35
N ASP A 66 2.09 8.18 5.81
CA ASP A 66 1.42 9.32 6.44
C ASP A 66 1.08 10.41 5.43
N VAL A 67 -0.12 10.98 5.49
CA VAL A 67 -0.53 12.07 4.59
C VAL A 67 -1.00 13.28 5.38
N ASN A 68 -0.51 14.45 4.96
CA ASN A 68 -0.94 15.77 5.40
C ASN A 68 -1.54 16.55 4.23
N MET A 69 -2.40 17.53 4.53
CA MET A 69 -2.97 18.46 3.56
C MET A 69 -2.41 19.87 3.75
N THR A 70 -1.96 20.49 2.68
CA THR A 70 -1.53 21.90 2.66
C THR A 70 -2.71 22.86 2.64
N SER A 71 -2.48 24.15 2.90
CA SER A 71 -3.55 25.16 2.95
C SER A 71 -4.31 25.33 1.63
N ASP A 72 -3.68 25.00 0.50
CA ASP A 72 -4.27 25.02 -0.84
C ASP A 72 -4.84 23.67 -1.30
N GLY A 73 -4.89 22.67 -0.38
CA GLY A 73 -5.55 21.38 -0.60
C GLY A 73 -4.69 20.34 -1.32
N VAL A 74 -3.39 20.54 -1.43
CA VAL A 74 -2.48 19.52 -1.97
C VAL A 74 -2.16 18.49 -0.89
N LEU A 75 -2.39 17.21 -1.19
CA LEU A 75 -2.05 16.11 -0.31
C LEU A 75 -0.58 15.71 -0.50
N ILE A 76 0.18 15.70 0.58
CA ILE A 76 1.62 15.36 0.59
C ILE A 76 1.91 14.22 1.55
N VAL A 77 2.87 13.36 1.19
CA VAL A 77 3.23 12.20 2.00
C VAL A 77 4.36 12.58 2.96
N TYR A 78 3.97 12.93 4.18
CA TYR A 78 4.88 13.39 5.22
C TYR A 78 4.28 13.18 6.61
N HIS A 79 5.09 12.78 7.59
CA HIS A 79 4.59 12.40 8.93
C HIS A 79 4.28 13.60 9.82
N ASP A 80 5.21 14.57 9.91
CA ASP A 80 5.11 15.65 10.88
C ASP A 80 4.12 16.72 10.40
N SER A 81 3.48 17.42 11.33
CA SER A 81 2.53 18.49 11.01
C SER A 81 3.19 19.77 10.51
N ASP A 82 4.53 19.80 10.49
CA ASP A 82 5.30 20.95 10.00
C ASP A 82 6.57 20.50 9.27
N VAL A 83 7.08 21.37 8.42
CA VAL A 83 8.37 21.25 7.74
C VAL A 83 9.19 22.47 8.10
N GLU A 84 10.33 22.29 8.80
CA GLU A 84 11.21 23.38 9.25
C GLU A 84 10.46 24.45 10.05
N GLY A 85 9.49 24.05 10.90
CA GLY A 85 8.69 24.94 11.73
C GLY A 85 7.51 25.61 11.02
N LYS A 86 7.30 25.35 9.72
CA LYS A 86 6.12 25.82 8.97
C LYS A 86 5.02 24.76 9.03
N LYS A 87 3.89 25.10 9.63
CA LYS A 87 2.71 24.23 9.70
C LYS A 87 2.17 23.92 8.30
N ILE A 88 2.10 22.65 7.91
CA ILE A 88 1.69 22.22 6.56
C ILE A 88 0.29 22.74 6.24
N GLU A 89 -0.66 22.60 7.15
CA GLU A 89 -2.06 23.05 6.96
C GLU A 89 -2.24 24.57 6.81
N LYS A 90 -1.21 25.37 7.13
CA LYS A 90 -1.27 26.85 7.10
C LYS A 90 -0.53 27.45 5.91
N HIS A 91 0.20 26.65 5.13
CA HIS A 91 1.03 27.14 4.04
C HIS A 91 0.73 26.36 2.75
N PRO A 92 0.79 27.00 1.57
CA PRO A 92 0.55 26.34 0.29
C PRO A 92 1.69 25.39 -0.07
N TYR A 93 1.39 24.37 -0.89
CA TYR A 93 2.35 23.36 -1.35
C TYR A 93 3.62 23.99 -1.96
N ALA A 94 3.48 25.13 -2.63
CA ALA A 94 4.62 25.83 -3.24
C ALA A 94 5.78 26.12 -2.27
N GLU A 95 5.51 26.19 -0.96
CA GLU A 95 6.53 26.39 0.06
C GLU A 95 7.25 25.11 0.48
N PHE A 96 6.71 23.93 0.12
CA PHE A 96 7.26 22.62 0.51
C PHE A 96 7.82 21.82 -0.67
N LYS A 97 7.44 22.13 -1.89
CA LYS A 97 7.72 21.32 -3.10
C LYS A 97 9.22 21.07 -3.36
N ASP A 98 10.09 21.94 -2.90
CA ASP A 98 11.54 21.86 -3.11
C ASP A 98 12.29 21.34 -1.86
N PHE A 99 11.57 21.11 -0.74
CA PHE A 99 12.18 20.56 0.48
C PHE A 99 12.70 19.15 0.23
N LYS A 100 13.94 18.89 0.63
CA LYS A 100 14.61 17.60 0.43
C LYS A 100 14.51 16.75 1.68
N ILE A 101 13.95 15.56 1.53
CA ILE A 101 13.98 14.51 2.54
C ILE A 101 15.34 13.79 2.52
N LYS A 102 15.56 12.88 3.47
CA LYS A 102 16.88 12.33 3.79
C LYS A 102 17.64 11.72 2.61
N ASN A 103 16.95 11.13 1.62
CA ASN A 103 17.56 10.52 0.43
C ASN A 103 17.72 11.48 -0.76
N GLY A 104 17.38 12.75 -0.58
CA GLY A 104 17.44 13.78 -1.63
C GLY A 104 16.20 13.86 -2.53
N GLU A 105 15.21 13.00 -2.35
CA GLU A 105 13.88 13.19 -2.96
C GLU A 105 13.22 14.45 -2.36
N THR A 106 12.24 15.01 -3.07
CA THR A 106 11.31 15.98 -2.48
C THR A 106 10.22 15.26 -1.69
N ILE A 107 9.49 15.97 -0.81
CA ILE A 107 8.27 15.44 -0.21
C ILE A 107 7.33 15.06 -1.37
N PRO A 108 6.92 13.79 -1.52
CA PRO A 108 6.05 13.40 -2.62
C PRO A 108 4.62 13.89 -2.39
N THR A 109 3.94 14.29 -3.45
CA THR A 109 2.49 14.41 -3.43
C THR A 109 1.86 13.02 -3.39
N ILE A 110 0.58 12.94 -2.99
CA ILE A 110 -0.15 11.68 -3.01
C ILE A 110 -0.16 11.05 -4.42
N ASP A 111 -0.35 11.85 -5.47
CA ASP A 111 -0.34 11.36 -6.85
C ASP A 111 0.99 10.69 -7.22
N GLN A 112 2.12 11.33 -6.87
CA GLN A 112 3.45 10.76 -7.12
C GLN A 112 3.66 9.44 -6.37
N TYR A 113 3.13 9.35 -5.14
CA TYR A 113 3.23 8.15 -4.32
C TYR A 113 2.36 7.01 -4.87
N LEU A 114 1.12 7.32 -5.26
CA LEU A 114 0.18 6.37 -5.86
C LEU A 114 0.65 5.88 -7.23
N GLU A 115 1.32 6.72 -8.03
CA GLU A 115 1.94 6.28 -9.30
C GLU A 115 3.00 5.19 -9.07
N GLN A 116 3.76 5.24 -7.98
CA GLN A 116 4.61 4.12 -7.59
C GLN A 116 3.79 2.93 -7.11
N GLY A 117 2.72 3.18 -6.33
CA GLY A 117 1.81 2.15 -5.83
C GLY A 117 1.26 1.26 -6.93
N LYS A 118 0.80 1.85 -8.02
CA LYS A 118 0.22 1.17 -9.18
C LYS A 118 1.14 0.15 -9.86
N LYS A 119 2.46 0.26 -9.68
CA LYS A 119 3.42 -0.67 -10.30
C LYS A 119 3.42 -2.06 -9.67
N TYR A 120 2.94 -2.19 -8.44
CA TYR A 120 2.88 -3.43 -7.68
C TYR A 120 1.52 -3.53 -6.96
N PRO A 121 0.45 -3.85 -7.70
CA PRO A 121 -0.93 -3.84 -7.18
C PRO A 121 -1.19 -4.88 -6.08
N GLU A 122 -0.28 -5.84 -5.90
CA GLU A 122 -0.32 -6.85 -4.84
C GLU A 122 0.07 -6.29 -3.47
N THR A 123 0.78 -5.15 -3.42
CA THR A 123 1.14 -4.50 -2.15
C THR A 123 0.03 -3.56 -1.70
N MET A 124 -0.60 -3.87 -0.58
CA MET A 124 -1.64 -3.03 0.02
C MET A 124 -1.05 -1.68 0.46
N LEU A 125 -1.65 -0.59 0.01
CA LEU A 125 -1.33 0.76 0.48
C LEU A 125 -2.19 1.08 1.72
N VAL A 126 -1.53 1.31 2.86
CA VAL A 126 -2.18 1.64 4.12
C VAL A 126 -2.01 3.13 4.37
N TYR A 127 -3.08 3.87 4.16
CA TYR A 127 -3.11 5.34 4.23
C TYR A 127 -3.40 5.80 5.66
N GLU A 128 -2.50 6.57 6.27
CA GLU A 128 -2.74 7.24 7.55
C GLU A 128 -3.00 8.73 7.33
N MET A 129 -4.20 9.19 7.65
CA MET A 129 -4.55 10.61 7.66
C MET A 129 -4.00 11.25 8.92
N LYS A 130 -3.19 12.30 8.78
CA LYS A 130 -2.68 13.04 9.93
C LYS A 130 -3.72 14.06 10.42
N PRO A 131 -3.85 14.27 11.75
CA PRO A 131 -4.85 15.19 12.29
C PRO A 131 -4.55 16.64 11.92
N HIS A 132 -5.60 17.42 11.71
CA HIS A 132 -5.58 18.84 11.43
C HIS A 132 -6.23 19.66 12.55
N SER A 133 -6.19 20.98 12.44
CA SER A 133 -6.52 21.89 13.56
C SER A 133 -8.01 22.04 13.88
N CYS A 134 -8.90 21.68 12.96
CA CYS A 134 -10.35 21.76 13.15
C CYS A 134 -11.11 20.82 12.18
N ASP A 135 -12.36 20.54 12.52
CA ASP A 135 -13.22 19.60 11.80
C ASP A 135 -13.43 20.00 10.34
N GLU A 136 -13.56 21.30 10.03
CA GLU A 136 -13.75 21.77 8.65
C GLU A 136 -12.56 21.46 7.74
N VAL A 137 -11.33 21.51 8.30
CA VAL A 137 -10.12 21.14 7.57
C VAL A 137 -10.03 19.62 7.39
N GLU A 138 -10.42 18.87 8.42
CA GLU A 138 -10.45 17.40 8.35
C GLU A 138 -11.53 16.90 7.38
N ASP A 139 -12.71 17.48 7.36
CA ASP A 139 -13.77 17.15 6.39
C ASP A 139 -13.29 17.36 4.95
N ARG A 140 -12.67 18.51 4.67
CA ARG A 140 -12.07 18.77 3.36
C ARG A 140 -10.96 17.78 3.01
N PHE A 141 -10.15 17.40 3.98
CA PHE A 141 -9.10 16.40 3.78
C PHE A 141 -9.68 15.04 3.41
N ILE A 142 -10.77 14.62 4.09
CA ILE A 142 -11.50 13.39 3.78
C ILE A 142 -12.05 13.43 2.35
N GLU A 143 -12.71 14.53 1.96
CA GLU A 143 -13.26 14.71 0.60
C GLU A 143 -12.16 14.53 -0.46
N LEU A 144 -11.04 15.26 -0.32
CA LEU A 144 -9.92 15.17 -1.25
C LEU A 144 -9.25 13.78 -1.27
N THR A 145 -9.24 13.07 -0.14
CA THR A 145 -8.71 11.71 -0.06
C THR A 145 -9.57 10.71 -0.85
N ILE A 146 -10.90 10.91 -0.86
CA ILE A 146 -11.84 10.02 -1.57
C ILE A 146 -11.80 10.29 -3.09
N GLU A 147 -11.46 11.51 -3.51
CA GLU A 147 -11.39 11.91 -4.91
C GLU A 147 -10.11 11.42 -5.62
N ASN A 148 -9.04 11.06 -4.88
CA ASN A 148 -7.77 10.55 -5.41
C ASN A 148 -7.76 9.01 -5.52
#